data_0750a7dfb1d66bf372a8c068be46c713
#
_entry.id   0750a7dfb1d66bf372a8c068be46c713
#
_cell.length_a   1.000
_cell.length_b   1.000
_cell.length_c   1.000
_cell.angle_alpha   90.00
_cell.angle_beta   90.00
_cell.angle_gamma   90.00
#
_symmetry.space_group_name_H-M   'P 1'
#
loop_
_entity.id
_entity.type
_entity.pdbx_description
1 polymer ?
#
loop_
_entity_poly.entity_id
_entity_poly.type
_entity_poly.pdbx_seq_one_letter_code
_entity_poly.pdbx_strand_id
1 'polypeptide(L)'
;MVTGQSTNVDVTERGLKGMLRVCQRDDFEAPATAKFCKETLGIGTIFLVNDQQAFGAGQCEAFEAAAKELGLEVVANEGIVSNEVDFSAVVNQIAAANPDAVYYGGNYPEGSLLLKQIRDKGITSIYVGSSGVDTAELVNIAGKENAVGAYYISSSPAFDSSAVLQEWVDRYQQTSGLAADGYAIYFYEAAAVALESLSNAIDAAGGKPTRAQVVEAMAGVQVESITGTFQFDEKGDNRNA
;
A
#
# COMPACT_ATOMS: atom_id res chain seq x y z
N MET A 1 -17.43 -5.47 7.64
CA MET A 1 -16.48 -5.63 6.51
C MET A 1 -15.07 -5.60 7.04
N VAL A 2 -14.20 -6.48 6.56
CA VAL A 2 -12.76 -6.42 6.84
C VAL A 2 -12.05 -6.12 5.53
N THR A 3 -11.17 -5.12 5.52
CA THR A 3 -10.37 -4.78 4.34
C THR A 3 -8.91 -5.18 4.52
N GLY A 4 -8.34 -5.75 3.45
CA GLY A 4 -6.93 -6.12 3.39
C GLY A 4 -6.01 -5.00 2.94
N GLN A 5 -6.51 -4.07 2.10
CA GLN A 5 -5.64 -3.11 1.42
C GLN A 5 -6.27 -1.72 1.18
N SER A 6 -7.34 -1.36 1.89
CA SER A 6 -7.88 0.00 1.81
C SER A 6 -7.19 0.88 2.84
N THR A 7 -6.13 1.54 2.45
CA THR A 7 -5.18 2.28 3.31
C THR A 7 -5.63 3.71 3.62
N ASN A 8 -6.53 4.30 2.81
CA ASN A 8 -7.00 5.67 3.00
C ASN A 8 -7.59 5.87 4.41
N VAL A 9 -7.23 6.98 5.05
CA VAL A 9 -7.60 7.29 6.43
C VAL A 9 -9.11 7.34 6.65
N ASP A 10 -9.88 7.80 5.67
CA ASP A 10 -11.33 7.93 5.74
C ASP A 10 -12.07 6.59 5.86
N VAL A 11 -11.40 5.48 5.58
CA VAL A 11 -12.02 4.15 5.70
C VAL A 11 -12.54 3.91 7.12
N THR A 12 -11.78 4.29 8.13
CA THR A 12 -12.06 4.10 9.55
C THR A 12 -12.48 5.38 10.28
N GLU A 13 -12.04 6.56 9.81
CA GLU A 13 -12.42 7.86 10.41
C GLU A 13 -13.92 8.18 10.32
N ARG A 14 -14.66 7.51 9.44
CA ARG A 14 -16.12 7.66 9.31
C ARG A 14 -16.91 7.09 10.49
N GLY A 15 -16.28 6.39 11.42
CA GLY A 15 -16.92 5.81 12.60
C GLY A 15 -17.94 4.71 12.29
N LEU A 16 -17.79 3.99 11.18
CA LEU A 16 -18.70 2.92 10.78
C LEU A 16 -18.44 1.66 11.61
N LYS A 17 -19.41 1.28 12.43
CA LYS A 17 -19.34 0.02 13.18
C LYS A 17 -19.22 -1.18 12.25
N GLY A 18 -18.36 -2.13 12.61
CA GLY A 18 -18.14 -3.34 11.80
C GLY A 18 -17.31 -3.11 10.54
N MET A 19 -16.51 -2.04 10.53
CA MET A 19 -15.42 -1.84 9.58
C MET A 19 -14.09 -2.10 10.28
N LEU A 20 -13.31 -3.08 9.79
CA LEU A 20 -11.97 -3.39 10.29
C LEU A 20 -10.97 -3.31 9.14
N ARG A 21 -9.77 -2.84 9.42
CA ARG A 21 -8.64 -2.77 8.49
C ARG A 21 -7.45 -3.51 9.06
N VAL A 22 -6.92 -4.49 8.31
CA VAL A 22 -5.75 -5.26 8.71
C VAL A 22 -4.43 -4.65 8.24
N CYS A 23 -4.42 -3.91 7.13
CA CYS A 23 -3.23 -3.21 6.64
C CYS A 23 -3.02 -1.86 7.36
N GLN A 24 -1.85 -1.26 7.14
CA GLN A 24 -1.51 0.08 7.61
C GLN A 24 -2.33 1.16 6.91
N ARG A 25 -2.20 2.38 7.40
CA ARG A 25 -2.85 3.60 6.89
C ARG A 25 -1.88 4.41 6.01
N ASP A 26 -2.42 5.23 5.12
CA ASP A 26 -1.64 6.16 4.27
C ASP A 26 -0.81 7.13 5.12
N ASP A 27 -1.35 7.60 6.24
CA ASP A 27 -0.69 8.53 7.17
C ASP A 27 0.42 7.87 8.02
N PHE A 28 0.66 6.57 7.85
CA PHE A 28 1.84 5.87 8.34
C PHE A 28 2.81 5.53 7.21
N GLU A 29 2.31 5.02 6.09
CA GLU A 29 3.10 4.56 4.96
C GLU A 29 3.88 5.69 4.28
N ALA A 30 3.19 6.77 3.92
CA ALA A 30 3.79 7.87 3.17
C ALA A 30 4.85 8.63 3.99
N PRO A 31 4.65 8.95 5.29
CA PRO A 31 5.72 9.51 6.14
C PRO A 31 6.94 8.61 6.29
N ALA A 32 6.75 7.28 6.42
CA ALA A 32 7.86 6.34 6.47
C ALA A 32 8.67 6.37 5.17
N THR A 33 7.99 6.45 4.03
CA THR A 33 8.64 6.57 2.71
C THR A 33 9.39 7.89 2.57
N ALA A 34 8.81 9.01 2.98
CA ALA A 34 9.48 10.32 2.96
C ALA A 34 10.75 10.32 3.83
N LYS A 35 10.68 9.70 5.01
CA LYS A 35 11.83 9.53 5.89
C LYS A 35 12.92 8.67 5.24
N PHE A 36 12.56 7.56 4.61
CA PHE A 36 13.50 6.72 3.86
C PHE A 36 14.18 7.50 2.73
N CYS A 37 13.44 8.28 1.96
CA CYS A 37 13.99 9.15 0.92
C CYS A 37 15.02 10.11 1.49
N LYS A 38 14.69 10.80 2.60
CA LYS A 38 15.56 11.79 3.21
C LYS A 38 16.77 11.20 3.88
N GLU A 39 16.58 10.23 4.78
CA GLU A 39 17.61 9.75 5.69
C GLU A 39 18.47 8.64 5.07
N THR A 40 17.89 7.79 4.21
CA THR A 40 18.60 6.63 3.64
C THR A 40 19.11 6.92 2.24
N LEU A 41 18.26 7.50 1.38
CA LEU A 41 18.66 7.80 0.01
C LEU A 41 19.34 9.16 -0.15
N GLY A 42 19.27 10.04 0.87
CA GLY A 42 19.89 11.36 0.84
C GLY A 42 19.24 12.34 -0.14
N ILE A 43 17.95 12.13 -0.45
CA ILE A 43 17.18 12.95 -1.40
C ILE A 43 17.05 14.39 -0.87
N GLY A 44 17.35 15.37 -1.71
CA GLY A 44 17.15 16.80 -1.43
C GLY A 44 15.89 17.34 -2.04
N THR A 45 15.58 16.93 -3.27
CA THR A 45 14.43 17.38 -4.08
C THR A 45 13.62 16.22 -4.62
N ILE A 46 12.30 16.31 -4.57
CA ILE A 46 11.41 15.25 -5.03
C ILE A 46 10.21 15.81 -5.79
N PHE A 47 9.85 15.14 -6.89
CA PHE A 47 8.65 15.41 -7.67
C PHE A 47 7.59 14.37 -7.33
N LEU A 48 6.38 14.79 -6.95
CA LEU A 48 5.28 13.90 -6.63
C LEU A 48 4.37 13.73 -7.85
N VAL A 49 3.95 12.50 -8.10
CA VAL A 49 2.94 12.17 -9.11
C VAL A 49 1.87 11.30 -8.48
N ASN A 50 0.59 11.63 -8.67
CA ASN A 50 -0.52 10.82 -8.18
C ASN A 50 -1.50 10.44 -9.30
N ASP A 51 -2.25 9.35 -9.11
CA ASP A 51 -3.24 8.84 -10.07
C ASP A 51 -4.62 9.52 -9.96
N GLN A 52 -4.74 10.59 -9.18
CA GLN A 52 -5.97 11.33 -8.89
C GLN A 52 -7.09 10.48 -8.26
N GLN A 53 -6.77 9.25 -7.82
CA GLN A 53 -7.69 8.44 -7.02
C GLN A 53 -7.50 8.74 -5.54
N ALA A 54 -8.50 8.36 -4.72
CA ALA A 54 -8.46 8.62 -3.28
C ALA A 54 -7.20 8.06 -2.60
N PHE A 55 -6.70 6.90 -3.06
CA PHE A 55 -5.46 6.30 -2.57
C PHE A 55 -4.24 7.13 -2.97
N GLY A 56 -4.01 7.31 -4.27
CA GLY A 56 -2.80 7.98 -4.75
C GLY A 56 -2.70 9.45 -4.36
N ALA A 57 -3.82 10.18 -4.38
CA ALA A 57 -3.87 11.56 -3.89
C ALA A 57 -3.57 11.64 -2.38
N GLY A 58 -4.16 10.74 -1.57
CA GLY A 58 -3.92 10.65 -0.13
C GLY A 58 -2.47 10.31 0.21
N GLN A 59 -1.86 9.39 -0.54
CA GLN A 59 -0.44 9.05 -0.41
C GLN A 59 0.47 10.27 -0.68
N CYS A 60 0.23 11.00 -1.76
CA CYS A 60 1.03 12.20 -2.08
C CYS A 60 0.81 13.33 -1.07
N GLU A 61 -0.42 13.53 -0.58
CA GLU A 61 -0.72 14.54 0.45
C GLU A 61 0.01 14.23 1.77
N ALA A 62 -0.05 12.98 2.23
CA ALA A 62 0.64 12.56 3.45
C ALA A 62 2.17 12.59 3.29
N PHE A 63 2.67 12.22 2.10
CA PHE A 63 4.10 12.33 1.79
C PHE A 63 4.57 13.79 1.82
N GLU A 64 3.85 14.70 1.18
CA GLU A 64 4.18 16.13 1.11
C GLU A 64 4.22 16.76 2.50
N ALA A 65 3.25 16.42 3.35
CA ALA A 65 3.23 16.89 4.74
C ALA A 65 4.49 16.45 5.51
N ALA A 66 4.85 15.16 5.42
CA ALA A 66 6.03 14.61 6.06
C ALA A 66 7.34 15.16 5.45
N ALA A 67 7.41 15.31 4.14
CA ALA A 67 8.56 15.88 3.44
C ALA A 67 8.89 17.29 3.96
N LYS A 68 7.86 18.12 4.17
CA LYS A 68 8.01 19.46 4.74
C LYS A 68 8.62 19.45 6.13
N GLU A 69 8.19 18.51 6.99
CA GLU A 69 8.74 18.38 8.35
C GLU A 69 10.20 17.91 8.35
N LEU A 70 10.56 17.05 7.38
CA LEU A 70 11.90 16.50 7.22
C LEU A 70 12.86 17.43 6.45
N GLY A 71 12.39 18.58 5.94
CA GLY A 71 13.18 19.47 5.09
C GLY A 71 13.59 18.80 3.76
N LEU A 72 12.69 17.98 3.21
CA LEU A 72 12.75 17.44 1.86
C LEU A 72 11.93 18.36 0.95
N GLU A 73 12.55 18.92 -0.10
CA GLU A 73 11.89 19.86 -0.99
C GLU A 73 11.00 19.15 -2.00
N VAL A 74 9.71 19.39 -1.93
CA VAL A 74 8.74 18.95 -2.96
C VAL A 74 8.71 20.01 -4.05
N VAL A 75 9.26 19.70 -5.22
CA VAL A 75 9.36 20.65 -6.35
C VAL A 75 8.08 20.77 -7.16
N ALA A 76 7.24 19.74 -7.15
CA ALA A 76 5.90 19.73 -7.74
C ALA A 76 5.08 18.54 -7.22
N ASN A 77 3.76 18.64 -7.35
CA ASN A 77 2.80 17.55 -7.08
C ASN A 77 1.76 17.57 -8.21
N GLU A 78 1.87 16.62 -9.14
CA GLU A 78 1.09 16.58 -10.38
C GLU A 78 0.22 15.32 -10.44
N GLY A 79 -0.95 15.47 -11.05
CA GLY A 79 -1.89 14.36 -11.26
C GLY A 79 -1.78 13.78 -12.66
N ILE A 80 -1.86 12.45 -12.76
CA ILE A 80 -2.10 11.73 -14.01
C ILE A 80 -3.49 11.11 -13.99
N VAL A 81 -4.09 10.90 -15.15
CA VAL A 81 -5.44 10.32 -15.24
C VAL A 81 -5.32 8.79 -15.24
N SER A 82 -6.09 8.15 -14.38
CA SER A 82 -6.16 6.68 -14.34
C SER A 82 -6.68 6.11 -15.67
N ASN A 83 -6.07 5.02 -16.11
CA ASN A 83 -6.27 4.35 -17.41
C ASN A 83 -5.69 5.11 -18.63
N GLU A 84 -5.00 6.21 -18.46
CA GLU A 84 -4.17 6.78 -19.53
C GLU A 84 -2.87 5.97 -19.67
N VAL A 85 -2.29 6.04 -20.88
CA VAL A 85 -1.06 5.30 -21.22
C VAL A 85 0.07 6.23 -21.69
N ASP A 86 -0.20 7.50 -21.90
CA ASP A 86 0.77 8.51 -22.31
C ASP A 86 0.93 9.59 -21.24
N PHE A 87 2.05 9.56 -20.55
CA PHE A 87 2.42 10.49 -19.50
C PHE A 87 3.48 11.50 -19.93
N SER A 88 3.65 11.71 -21.23
CA SER A 88 4.67 12.60 -21.79
C SER A 88 4.63 14.02 -21.21
N ALA A 89 3.43 14.52 -20.86
CA ALA A 89 3.28 15.85 -20.26
C ALA A 89 3.98 15.93 -18.91
N VAL A 90 3.65 15.04 -17.97
CA VAL A 90 4.28 15.02 -16.63
C VAL A 90 5.74 14.60 -16.71
N VAL A 91 6.11 13.69 -17.60
CA VAL A 91 7.51 13.30 -17.83
C VAL A 91 8.37 14.49 -18.31
N ASN A 92 7.82 15.37 -19.15
CA ASN A 92 8.51 16.60 -19.56
C ASN A 92 8.65 17.61 -18.38
N GLN A 93 7.66 17.71 -17.49
CA GLN A 93 7.77 18.52 -16.27
C GLN A 93 8.84 17.97 -15.34
N ILE A 94 8.90 16.65 -15.12
CA ILE A 94 9.95 15.97 -14.33
C ILE A 94 11.33 16.27 -14.92
N ALA A 95 11.48 16.15 -16.26
CA ALA A 95 12.74 16.46 -16.95
C ALA A 95 13.16 17.91 -16.75
N ALA A 96 12.22 18.86 -16.78
CA ALA A 96 12.49 20.28 -16.60
C ALA A 96 12.85 20.62 -15.14
N ALA A 97 12.20 19.97 -14.17
CA ALA A 97 12.47 20.15 -12.74
C ALA A 97 13.78 19.48 -12.30
N ASN A 98 14.19 18.42 -12.99
CA ASN A 98 15.41 17.63 -12.70
C ASN A 98 15.55 17.26 -11.21
N PRO A 99 14.54 16.64 -10.59
CA PRO A 99 14.57 16.29 -9.16
C PRO A 99 15.51 15.11 -8.88
N ASP A 100 15.97 14.98 -7.63
CA ASP A 100 16.74 13.80 -7.21
C ASP A 100 15.89 12.52 -7.27
N ALA A 101 14.59 12.65 -6.95
CA ALA A 101 13.66 11.52 -7.00
C ALA A 101 12.28 11.91 -7.52
N VAL A 102 11.54 10.89 -7.98
CA VAL A 102 10.11 10.96 -8.30
C VAL A 102 9.38 10.00 -7.38
N TYR A 103 8.44 10.48 -6.57
CA TYR A 103 7.52 9.65 -5.80
C TYR A 103 6.22 9.48 -6.56
N TYR A 104 5.76 8.25 -6.67
CA TYR A 104 4.48 7.92 -7.28
C TYR A 104 3.50 7.37 -6.24
N GLY A 105 2.42 8.11 -6.00
CA GLY A 105 1.25 7.68 -5.25
C GLY A 105 0.18 7.16 -6.20
N GLY A 106 -0.04 5.86 -6.22
CA GLY A 106 -1.02 5.23 -7.11
C GLY A 106 -0.75 3.75 -7.33
N ASN A 107 -1.51 3.16 -8.27
CA ASN A 107 -1.46 1.73 -8.55
C ASN A 107 -0.47 1.38 -9.67
N TYR A 108 -0.11 0.10 -9.74
CA TYR A 108 0.95 -0.41 -10.61
C TYR A 108 0.73 -0.21 -12.12
N PRO A 109 -0.49 -0.21 -12.69
CA PRO A 109 -0.62 -0.07 -14.13
C PRO A 109 -0.03 1.25 -14.64
N GLU A 110 -0.44 2.35 -14.04
CA GLU A 110 0.05 3.69 -14.39
C GLU A 110 1.47 3.91 -13.88
N GLY A 111 1.78 3.48 -12.64
CA GLY A 111 3.11 3.65 -12.04
C GLY A 111 4.21 2.96 -12.81
N SER A 112 3.94 1.78 -13.36
CA SER A 112 4.89 1.02 -14.18
C SER A 112 5.13 1.68 -15.53
N LEU A 113 4.07 2.18 -16.18
CA LEU A 113 4.18 2.91 -17.45
C LEU A 113 4.88 4.25 -17.25
N LEU A 114 4.60 4.94 -16.14
CA LEU A 114 5.29 6.18 -15.77
C LEU A 114 6.79 5.94 -15.59
N LEU A 115 7.17 4.93 -14.82
CA LEU A 115 8.57 4.53 -14.63
C LEU A 115 9.25 4.27 -15.99
N LYS A 116 8.59 3.50 -16.86
CA LYS A 116 9.10 3.22 -18.20
C LYS A 116 9.35 4.51 -18.97
N GLN A 117 8.37 5.42 -19.04
CA GLN A 117 8.47 6.64 -19.81
C GLN A 117 9.52 7.61 -19.23
N ILE A 118 9.70 7.66 -17.92
CA ILE A 118 10.78 8.38 -17.24
C ILE A 118 12.13 7.87 -17.74
N ARG A 119 12.34 6.55 -17.78
CA ARG A 119 13.59 5.93 -18.23
C ARG A 119 13.79 6.08 -19.74
N ASP A 120 12.78 5.87 -20.56
CA ASP A 120 12.81 6.05 -22.02
C ASP A 120 13.20 7.50 -22.40
N LYS A 121 12.84 8.47 -21.54
CA LYS A 121 13.24 9.90 -21.69
C LYS A 121 14.70 10.16 -21.28
N GLY A 122 15.37 9.20 -20.67
CA GLY A 122 16.73 9.33 -20.16
C GLY A 122 16.82 10.03 -18.79
N ILE A 123 15.71 10.15 -18.07
CA ILE A 123 15.69 10.73 -16.72
C ILE A 123 16.22 9.69 -15.73
N THR A 124 17.20 10.09 -14.93
CA THR A 124 17.92 9.23 -13.97
C THR A 124 17.48 9.41 -12.53
N SER A 125 16.52 10.31 -12.25
CA SER A 125 15.92 10.49 -10.92
C SER A 125 15.52 9.14 -10.30
N ILE A 126 15.75 8.98 -9.01
CA ILE A 126 15.33 7.76 -8.31
C ILE A 126 13.80 7.66 -8.33
N TYR A 127 13.27 6.53 -8.78
CA TYR A 127 11.83 6.28 -8.70
C TYR A 127 11.49 5.61 -7.37
N VAL A 128 10.48 6.15 -6.67
CA VAL A 128 9.97 5.60 -5.42
C VAL A 128 8.45 5.49 -5.53
N GLY A 129 7.92 4.29 -5.37
CA GLY A 129 6.48 4.03 -5.46
C GLY A 129 5.84 3.80 -4.09
N SER A 130 4.55 4.10 -4.00
CA SER A 130 3.70 3.67 -2.89
C SER A 130 3.47 2.15 -2.93
N SER A 131 2.82 1.59 -1.90
CA SER A 131 2.48 0.15 -1.86
C SER A 131 1.58 -0.32 -3.01
N GLY A 132 0.92 0.60 -3.70
CA GLY A 132 0.13 0.28 -4.88
C GLY A 132 0.92 -0.29 -6.07
N VAL A 133 2.25 -0.16 -6.05
CA VAL A 133 3.13 -0.77 -7.07
C VAL A 133 3.86 -2.03 -6.58
N ASP A 134 3.57 -2.52 -5.38
CA ASP A 134 4.17 -3.73 -4.80
C ASP A 134 3.64 -5.00 -5.47
N THR A 135 4.06 -5.20 -6.71
CA THR A 135 3.72 -6.37 -7.51
C THR A 135 4.78 -6.66 -8.57
N ALA A 136 4.91 -7.92 -8.97
CA ALA A 136 5.79 -8.32 -10.07
C ALA A 136 5.45 -7.62 -11.40
N GLU A 137 4.21 -7.16 -11.57
CA GLU A 137 3.75 -6.44 -12.76
C GLU A 137 4.47 -5.11 -12.94
N LEU A 138 4.98 -4.49 -11.87
CA LEU A 138 5.86 -3.31 -11.98
C LEU A 138 7.02 -3.59 -12.95
N VAL A 139 7.71 -4.71 -12.73
CA VAL A 139 8.88 -5.10 -13.55
C VAL A 139 8.46 -5.59 -14.94
N ASN A 140 7.33 -6.32 -15.02
CA ASN A 140 6.83 -6.85 -16.29
C ASN A 140 6.43 -5.73 -17.26
N ILE A 141 5.79 -4.67 -16.77
CA ILE A 141 5.31 -3.54 -17.59
C ILE A 141 6.45 -2.53 -17.86
N ALA A 142 7.16 -2.13 -16.81
CA ALA A 142 8.25 -1.16 -16.96
C ALA A 142 9.45 -1.71 -17.76
N GLY A 143 9.67 -3.02 -17.66
CA GLY A 143 10.85 -3.69 -18.15
C GLY A 143 11.97 -3.76 -17.10
N LYS A 144 12.68 -4.91 -17.08
CA LYS A 144 13.74 -5.16 -16.08
C LYS A 144 14.78 -4.04 -15.99
N GLU A 145 15.24 -3.55 -17.13
CA GLU A 145 16.28 -2.52 -17.21
C GLU A 145 15.80 -1.19 -16.60
N ASN A 146 14.55 -0.83 -16.85
CA ASN A 146 13.93 0.39 -16.33
C ASN A 146 13.63 0.32 -14.83
N ALA A 147 13.37 -0.87 -14.30
CA ALA A 147 13.08 -1.08 -12.89
C ALA A 147 14.34 -1.12 -12.00
N VAL A 148 15.54 -1.20 -12.58
CA VAL A 148 16.79 -1.17 -11.79
C VAL A 148 16.92 0.17 -11.07
N GLY A 149 17.13 0.10 -9.72
CA GLY A 149 17.27 1.28 -8.87
C GLY A 149 15.94 1.98 -8.56
N ALA A 150 14.81 1.39 -8.91
CA ALA A 150 13.52 1.82 -8.39
C ALA A 150 13.27 1.20 -7.00
N TYR A 151 12.58 1.95 -6.16
CA TYR A 151 12.16 1.54 -4.82
C TYR A 151 10.65 1.62 -4.72
N TYR A 152 10.09 0.87 -3.80
CA TYR A 152 8.71 1.04 -3.36
C TYR A 152 8.58 0.61 -1.89
N ILE A 153 7.55 1.10 -1.22
CA ILE A 153 7.23 0.61 0.10
C ILE A 153 6.34 -0.62 -0.06
N SER A 154 6.64 -1.67 0.71
CA SER A 154 5.79 -2.85 0.80
C SER A 154 4.98 -2.80 2.09
N SER A 155 3.70 -3.13 1.99
CA SER A 155 2.83 -3.32 3.14
C SER A 155 3.13 -4.62 3.89
N SER A 156 3.67 -5.62 3.19
CA SER A 156 3.94 -6.95 3.75
C SER A 156 5.35 -7.08 4.29
N PRO A 157 5.57 -7.95 5.29
CA PRO A 157 6.91 -8.36 5.65
C PRO A 157 7.58 -9.09 4.48
N ALA A 158 8.91 -9.08 4.43
CA ALA A 158 9.64 -9.87 3.44
C ALA A 158 9.29 -11.36 3.60
N PHE A 159 8.87 -12.01 2.52
CA PHE A 159 8.35 -13.38 2.57
C PHE A 159 9.38 -14.43 2.98
N ASP A 160 10.65 -14.11 2.86
CA ASP A 160 11.78 -14.94 3.33
C ASP A 160 12.20 -14.64 4.78
N SER A 161 11.50 -13.72 5.46
CA SER A 161 11.85 -13.32 6.83
C SER A 161 11.53 -14.37 7.89
N SER A 162 10.67 -15.35 7.58
CA SER A 162 10.36 -16.46 8.48
C SER A 162 9.94 -17.72 7.74
N ALA A 163 10.14 -18.90 8.40
CA ALA A 163 9.71 -20.18 7.85
C ALA A 163 8.20 -20.28 7.67
N VAL A 164 7.42 -19.63 8.53
CA VAL A 164 5.95 -19.63 8.46
C VAL A 164 5.46 -18.87 7.23
N LEU A 165 6.08 -17.72 6.94
CA LEU A 165 5.77 -16.94 5.73
C LEU A 165 6.14 -17.72 4.46
N GLN A 166 7.32 -18.36 4.44
CA GLN A 166 7.74 -19.15 3.30
C GLN A 166 6.80 -20.34 3.05
N GLU A 167 6.38 -21.05 4.08
CA GLU A 167 5.41 -22.16 3.98
C GLU A 167 4.06 -21.66 3.42
N TRP A 168 3.62 -20.48 3.86
CA TRP A 168 2.39 -19.88 3.34
C TRP A 168 2.53 -19.53 1.84
N VAL A 169 3.66 -18.93 1.43
CA VAL A 169 3.96 -18.59 0.02
C VAL A 169 3.90 -19.84 -0.84
N ASP A 170 4.58 -20.91 -0.43
CA ASP A 170 4.62 -22.18 -1.17
C ASP A 170 3.22 -22.77 -1.34
N ARG A 171 2.43 -22.78 -0.25
CA ARG A 171 1.05 -23.25 -0.27
C ARG A 171 0.13 -22.35 -1.11
N TYR A 172 0.30 -21.05 -1.04
CA TYR A 172 -0.45 -20.10 -1.86
C TYR A 172 -0.19 -20.34 -3.35
N GLN A 173 1.06 -20.46 -3.75
CA GLN A 173 1.46 -20.75 -5.13
C GLN A 173 0.94 -22.10 -5.62
N GLN A 174 1.02 -23.15 -4.80
CA GLN A 174 0.47 -24.47 -5.13
C GLN A 174 -1.03 -24.44 -5.35
N THR A 175 -1.75 -23.62 -4.59
CA THR A 175 -3.22 -23.57 -4.62
C THR A 175 -3.75 -22.65 -5.70
N SER A 176 -3.15 -21.48 -5.87
CA SER A 176 -3.62 -20.43 -6.79
C SER A 176 -2.96 -20.49 -8.17
N GLY A 177 -1.75 -21.03 -8.26
CA GLY A 177 -0.90 -20.96 -9.45
C GLY A 177 -0.22 -19.59 -9.63
N LEU A 178 -0.38 -18.66 -8.67
CA LEU A 178 0.13 -17.29 -8.73
C LEU A 178 1.27 -17.10 -7.72
N ALA A 179 2.19 -16.19 -8.02
CA ALA A 179 3.16 -15.71 -7.03
C ALA A 179 2.44 -14.93 -5.93
N ALA A 180 2.89 -15.11 -4.69
CA ALA A 180 2.38 -14.31 -3.57
C ALA A 180 2.92 -12.88 -3.64
N ASP A 181 2.09 -11.92 -3.27
CA ASP A 181 2.42 -10.50 -3.12
C ASP A 181 1.81 -9.94 -1.84
N GLY A 182 2.06 -8.65 -1.56
CA GLY A 182 1.51 -7.98 -0.40
C GLY A 182 -0.02 -7.96 -0.37
N TYR A 183 -0.68 -7.93 -1.53
CA TYR A 183 -2.14 -8.01 -1.60
C TYR A 183 -2.64 -9.39 -1.16
N ALA A 184 -2.03 -10.46 -1.65
CA ALA A 184 -2.45 -11.82 -1.37
C ALA A 184 -2.44 -12.12 0.13
N ILE A 185 -1.36 -11.76 0.84
CA ILE A 185 -1.25 -12.06 2.27
C ILE A 185 -2.24 -11.24 3.10
N TYR A 186 -2.43 -9.95 2.83
CA TYR A 186 -3.36 -9.14 3.60
C TYR A 186 -4.83 -9.45 3.32
N PHE A 187 -5.18 -9.92 2.13
CA PHE A 187 -6.53 -10.45 1.89
C PHE A 187 -6.75 -11.79 2.59
N TYR A 188 -5.70 -12.62 2.72
CA TYR A 188 -5.75 -13.81 3.56
C TYR A 188 -5.99 -13.45 5.02
N GLU A 189 -5.26 -12.48 5.56
CA GLU A 189 -5.43 -11.98 6.94
C GLU A 189 -6.82 -11.39 7.17
N ALA A 190 -7.33 -10.62 6.22
CA ALA A 190 -8.70 -10.08 6.29
C ALA A 190 -9.76 -11.19 6.32
N ALA A 191 -9.55 -12.27 5.58
CA ALA A 191 -10.42 -13.44 5.61
C ALA A 191 -10.34 -14.17 6.96
N ALA A 192 -9.14 -14.32 7.53
CA ALA A 192 -8.95 -14.92 8.84
C ALA A 192 -9.71 -14.14 9.94
N VAL A 193 -9.55 -12.80 9.96
CA VAL A 193 -10.27 -11.93 10.90
C VAL A 193 -11.79 -12.01 10.71
N ALA A 194 -12.27 -12.05 9.47
CA ALA A 194 -13.70 -12.16 9.19
C ALA A 194 -14.28 -13.51 9.64
N LEU A 195 -13.55 -14.60 9.40
CA LEU A 195 -13.97 -15.95 9.81
C LEU A 195 -13.98 -16.11 11.33
N GLU A 196 -12.97 -15.61 12.02
CA GLU A 196 -12.92 -15.63 13.49
C GLU A 196 -14.06 -14.81 14.10
N SER A 197 -14.32 -13.60 13.54
CA SER A 197 -15.46 -12.79 13.97
C SER A 197 -16.80 -13.52 13.81
N LEU A 198 -16.94 -14.24 12.69
CA LEU A 198 -18.15 -15.03 12.42
C LEU A 198 -18.25 -16.22 13.37
N SER A 199 -17.15 -16.94 13.62
CA SER A 199 -17.11 -18.06 14.56
C SER A 199 -17.55 -17.62 15.96
N ASN A 200 -16.96 -16.54 16.47
CA ASN A 200 -17.30 -15.95 17.76
C ASN A 200 -18.79 -15.54 17.85
N ALA A 201 -19.33 -15.01 16.76
CA ALA A 201 -20.75 -14.65 16.72
C ALA A 201 -21.68 -15.88 16.70
N ILE A 202 -21.30 -16.96 16.02
CA ILE A 202 -22.05 -18.23 16.00
C ILE A 202 -22.07 -18.85 17.40
N ASP A 203 -20.93 -18.89 18.06
CA ASP A 203 -20.80 -19.48 19.42
C ASP A 203 -21.63 -18.66 20.43
N ALA A 204 -21.54 -17.32 20.38
CA ALA A 204 -22.32 -16.45 21.26
C ALA A 204 -23.84 -16.54 21.01
N ALA A 205 -24.26 -16.75 19.76
CA ALA A 205 -25.67 -16.88 19.40
C ALA A 205 -26.23 -18.31 19.63
N GLY A 206 -25.38 -19.30 19.83
CA GLY A 206 -25.76 -20.72 19.89
C GLY A 206 -26.34 -21.24 18.56
N GLY A 207 -25.97 -20.63 17.44
CA GLY A 207 -26.45 -20.98 16.09
C GLY A 207 -26.24 -19.84 15.09
N LYS A 208 -27.12 -19.71 14.10
CA LYS A 208 -26.99 -18.68 13.06
C LYS A 208 -27.12 -17.26 13.63
N PRO A 209 -26.04 -16.45 13.62
CA PRO A 209 -26.07 -15.08 14.13
C PRO A 209 -26.81 -14.13 13.19
N THR A 210 -27.32 -13.04 13.75
CA THR A 210 -27.76 -11.87 12.97
C THR A 210 -26.56 -11.03 12.55
N ARG A 211 -26.74 -10.14 11.58
CA ARG A 211 -25.69 -9.18 11.17
C ARG A 211 -25.21 -8.31 12.33
N ALA A 212 -26.11 -7.91 13.22
CA ALA A 212 -25.77 -7.10 14.39
C ALA A 212 -24.84 -7.85 15.35
N GLN A 213 -25.11 -9.13 15.62
CA GLN A 213 -24.25 -9.96 16.46
C GLN A 213 -22.87 -10.19 15.85
N VAL A 214 -22.78 -10.33 14.51
CA VAL A 214 -21.46 -10.41 13.83
C VAL A 214 -20.69 -9.09 13.99
N VAL A 215 -21.34 -7.94 13.81
CA VAL A 215 -20.71 -6.61 14.01
C VAL A 215 -20.24 -6.43 15.46
N GLU A 216 -21.00 -6.91 16.41
CA GLU A 216 -20.62 -6.88 17.84
C GLU A 216 -19.39 -7.78 18.10
N ALA A 217 -19.37 -8.98 17.55
CA ALA A 217 -18.21 -9.89 17.67
C ALA A 217 -16.95 -9.33 17.01
N MET A 218 -17.06 -8.58 15.91
CA MET A 218 -15.94 -7.92 15.25
C MET A 218 -15.25 -6.89 16.16
N ALA A 219 -15.99 -6.19 17.03
CA ALA A 219 -15.43 -5.13 17.86
C ALA A 219 -14.38 -5.62 18.87
N GLY A 220 -14.45 -6.89 19.28
CA GLY A 220 -13.52 -7.48 20.24
C GLY A 220 -12.66 -8.59 19.67
N VAL A 221 -12.66 -8.78 18.34
CA VAL A 221 -11.91 -9.89 17.73
C VAL A 221 -10.41 -9.71 17.91
N GLN A 222 -9.75 -10.80 18.25
CA GLN A 222 -8.31 -10.92 18.25
C GLN A 222 -7.93 -12.18 17.47
N VAL A 223 -6.98 -12.08 16.56
CA VAL A 223 -6.54 -13.17 15.70
C VAL A 223 -5.03 -13.26 15.69
N GLU A 224 -4.51 -14.42 16.07
CA GLU A 224 -3.12 -14.79 15.78
C GLU A 224 -3.06 -15.36 14.36
N SER A 225 -2.28 -14.75 13.49
CA SER A 225 -2.18 -15.16 12.10
C SER A 225 -0.73 -15.15 11.62
N ILE A 226 -0.51 -15.27 10.32
CA ILE A 226 0.82 -15.48 9.72
C ILE A 226 1.72 -14.27 9.88
N THR A 227 1.14 -13.05 9.74
CA THR A 227 1.90 -11.80 9.85
C THR A 227 1.92 -11.22 11.27
N GLY A 228 1.25 -11.88 12.23
CA GLY A 228 1.22 -11.46 13.63
C GLY A 228 -0.18 -11.44 14.23
N THR A 229 -0.30 -10.72 15.33
CA THR A 229 -1.56 -10.57 16.08
C THR A 229 -2.36 -9.40 15.57
N PHE A 230 -3.59 -9.64 15.17
CA PHE A 230 -4.55 -8.59 14.82
C PHE A 230 -5.44 -8.24 16.00
N GLN A 231 -5.40 -6.99 16.41
CA GLN A 231 -6.28 -6.36 17.39
C GLN A 231 -6.67 -4.99 16.86
N PHE A 232 -7.90 -4.58 17.10
CA PHE A 232 -8.43 -3.35 16.51
C PHE A 232 -8.70 -2.29 17.58
N ASP A 233 -8.54 -1.04 17.21
CA ASP A 233 -8.92 0.10 18.01
C ASP A 233 -10.43 0.41 17.87
N GLU A 234 -10.88 1.50 18.48
CA GLU A 234 -12.28 1.92 18.48
C GLU A 234 -12.78 2.31 17.08
N LYS A 235 -11.88 2.67 16.17
CA LYS A 235 -12.18 3.03 14.78
C LYS A 235 -12.18 1.82 13.86
N GLY A 236 -11.55 0.72 14.27
CA GLY A 236 -11.38 -0.50 13.49
C GLY A 236 -10.03 -0.60 12.78
N ASP A 237 -9.05 0.21 13.18
CA ASP A 237 -7.68 0.11 12.69
C ASP A 237 -6.89 -0.94 13.49
N ASN A 238 -6.02 -1.68 12.80
CA ASN A 238 -5.13 -2.64 13.45
C ASN A 238 -4.13 -1.89 14.33
N ARG A 239 -4.07 -2.25 15.62
CA ARG A 239 -3.16 -1.63 16.60
C ARG A 239 -1.70 -2.00 16.40
N ASN A 240 -1.44 -3.06 15.63
CA ASN A 240 -0.11 -3.63 15.41
C ASN A 240 0.37 -3.44 13.95
N ALA A 241 -0.34 -2.62 13.16
CA ALA A 241 0.04 -2.33 11.77
C ALA A 241 1.14 -1.28 11.69
#